data_1c115bc1e95a5534bdc381ffd4effc79
#
_entry.id   1c115bc1e95a5534bdc381ffd4effc79
#
_cell.length_a   1.000
_cell.length_b   1.000
_cell.length_c   1.000
_cell.angle_alpha   90.00
_cell.angle_beta   90.00
_cell.angle_gamma   90.00
#
_symmetry.space_group_name_H-M   'P 1'
#
loop_
_entity.id
_entity.type
_entity.pdbx_description
1 polymer ?
#
loop_
_entity_poly.entity_id
_entity_poly.type
_entity_poly.pdbx_seq_one_letter_code
_entity_poly.pdbx_strand_id
1 'polypeptide(L)'
;MKKLLIGLFAICLGSAGYGQIIYGNNPAAGGYYNTGDARIYYEVYGSGSPVVLLHGGIYSYIAEYRNLIPALSKNHTVIAIATRGHGRSELGHQPLSYRLFAEDAYQVIRHLTKDSVILIGFSDGGDTGYYLAADHPQLVKKLVAIGGNLGYTDFSGEDKASIDRLSGADMEKNEQGFVSARKALMPEPARFDEFVDDMAELWREKTYVSKDKIAAIQCPSLIIAGQNDGCPVEQYVAIYRLLQKGQLAIIPGSDHLVLRNKPLLMQEIIEDDIDGH
;
A
#
# COMPACT_ATOMS: atom_id res chain seq x y z
N MET A 1 6.42 24.40 -71.52
CA MET A 1 6.11 24.79 -70.14
C MET A 1 5.61 23.54 -69.40
N LYS A 2 6.48 22.87 -68.67
CA LYS A 2 6.15 21.66 -67.86
C LYS A 2 5.86 22.08 -66.42
N LYS A 3 4.61 21.88 -65.97
CA LYS A 3 4.20 22.09 -64.55
C LYS A 3 4.67 20.92 -63.72
N LEU A 4 5.49 21.20 -62.74
CA LEU A 4 5.98 20.24 -61.74
C LEU A 4 4.93 20.19 -60.60
N LEU A 5 4.25 19.05 -60.44
CA LEU A 5 3.38 18.78 -59.28
C LEU A 5 4.26 18.33 -58.12
N ILE A 6 4.37 19.14 -57.08
CA ILE A 6 4.97 18.77 -55.80
C ILE A 6 3.84 18.13 -54.95
N GLY A 7 3.88 16.83 -54.82
CA GLY A 7 2.98 16.09 -53.89
C GLY A 7 3.44 16.30 -52.45
N LEU A 8 2.60 16.96 -51.63
CA LEU A 8 2.76 17.04 -50.18
C LEU A 8 2.40 15.69 -49.59
N PHE A 9 3.39 14.95 -49.14
CA PHE A 9 3.20 13.79 -48.28
C PHE A 9 2.93 14.27 -46.86
N ALA A 10 1.68 14.30 -46.44
CA ALA A 10 1.30 14.53 -45.06
C ALA A 10 1.66 13.27 -44.23
N ILE A 11 2.75 13.34 -43.47
CA ILE A 11 3.05 12.34 -42.47
C ILE A 11 2.07 12.53 -41.31
N CYS A 12 0.99 11.73 -41.28
CA CYS A 12 0.19 11.57 -40.09
C CYS A 12 1.03 10.88 -39.00
N LEU A 13 1.69 11.67 -38.16
CA LEU A 13 2.17 11.21 -36.88
C LEU A 13 0.94 10.87 -36.04
N GLY A 14 0.56 9.62 -36.04
CA GLY A 14 -0.42 9.09 -35.10
C GLY A 14 0.10 9.32 -33.69
N SER A 15 -0.47 10.29 -32.98
CA SER A 15 -0.34 10.39 -31.53
C SER A 15 -0.95 9.11 -30.96
N ALA A 16 -0.09 8.15 -30.59
CA ALA A 16 -0.50 7.07 -29.72
C ALA A 16 -1.02 7.75 -28.45
N GLY A 17 -2.33 7.77 -28.28
CA GLY A 17 -2.97 8.19 -27.04
C GLY A 17 -2.46 7.27 -25.93
N TYR A 18 -1.56 7.76 -25.11
CA TYR A 18 -1.22 7.07 -23.85
C TYR A 18 -2.48 7.06 -23.00
N GLY A 19 -3.19 5.95 -23.00
CA GLY A 19 -4.30 5.73 -22.10
C GLY A 19 -3.80 5.95 -20.67
N GLN A 20 -4.60 6.64 -19.87
CA GLN A 20 -4.26 6.88 -18.46
C GLN A 20 -4.01 5.53 -17.78
N ILE A 21 -2.84 5.37 -17.13
CA ILE A 21 -2.51 4.15 -16.38
C ILE A 21 -3.50 4.01 -15.21
N ILE A 22 -4.17 2.86 -15.15
CA ILE A 22 -5.07 2.51 -14.05
C ILE A 22 -4.31 1.62 -13.09
N TYR A 23 -3.65 2.21 -12.10
CA TYR A 23 -2.91 1.48 -11.07
C TYR A 23 -3.83 0.54 -10.28
N GLY A 24 -3.38 -0.70 -10.07
CA GLY A 24 -4.16 -1.78 -9.47
C GLY A 24 -5.07 -2.53 -10.47
N ASN A 25 -5.06 -2.13 -11.75
CA ASN A 25 -5.73 -2.81 -12.86
C ASN A 25 -4.98 -2.60 -14.18
N ASN A 26 -3.65 -2.69 -14.17
CA ASN A 26 -2.79 -2.51 -15.33
C ASN A 26 -2.22 -3.86 -15.81
N PRO A 27 -2.83 -4.53 -16.80
CA PRO A 27 -2.37 -5.84 -17.26
C PRO A 27 -0.98 -5.83 -17.90
N ALA A 28 -0.50 -4.65 -18.35
CA ALA A 28 0.85 -4.53 -18.94
C ALA A 28 1.97 -4.56 -17.87
N ALA A 29 1.65 -4.23 -16.61
CA ALA A 29 2.58 -4.24 -15.50
C ALA A 29 2.23 -5.32 -14.46
N GLY A 30 1.04 -5.92 -14.56
CA GLY A 30 0.46 -6.81 -13.57
C GLY A 30 0.89 -8.27 -13.71
N GLY A 31 0.99 -8.94 -12.56
CA GLY A 31 1.23 -10.37 -12.45
C GLY A 31 0.55 -10.96 -11.22
N TYR A 32 0.60 -12.28 -11.10
CA TYR A 32 0.07 -13.01 -9.96
C TYR A 32 1.13 -13.96 -9.40
N TYR A 33 1.16 -14.06 -8.09
CA TYR A 33 1.89 -15.10 -7.37
C TYR A 33 0.90 -15.98 -6.61
N ASN A 34 1.05 -17.31 -6.71
CA ASN A 34 0.21 -18.26 -5.97
C ASN A 34 0.90 -18.65 -4.67
N THR A 35 0.31 -18.28 -3.54
CA THR A 35 0.82 -18.61 -2.19
C THR A 35 0.40 -20.01 -1.73
N GLY A 36 -0.38 -20.72 -2.54
CA GLY A 36 -0.98 -22.03 -2.19
C GLY A 36 -2.41 -21.92 -1.63
N ASP A 37 -2.78 -20.77 -1.07
CA ASP A 37 -4.12 -20.48 -0.56
C ASP A 37 -4.82 -19.36 -1.33
N ALA A 38 -4.06 -18.38 -1.82
CA ALA A 38 -4.60 -17.26 -2.61
C ALA A 38 -3.63 -16.86 -3.73
N ARG A 39 -4.17 -16.33 -4.83
CA ARG A 39 -3.37 -15.66 -5.85
C ARG A 39 -3.28 -14.17 -5.52
N ILE A 40 -2.06 -13.72 -5.28
CA ILE A 40 -1.75 -12.34 -4.92
C ILE A 40 -1.35 -11.56 -6.17
N TYR A 41 -2.08 -10.50 -6.46
CA TYR A 41 -1.82 -9.59 -7.58
C TYR A 41 -0.77 -8.56 -7.22
N TYR A 42 0.12 -8.30 -8.16
CA TYR A 42 1.11 -7.22 -8.04
C TYR A 42 1.29 -6.50 -9.37
N GLU A 43 1.85 -5.31 -9.32
CA GLU A 43 2.27 -4.55 -10.50
C GLU A 43 3.73 -4.12 -10.32
N VAL A 44 4.49 -4.14 -11.44
CA VAL A 44 5.91 -3.76 -11.45
C VAL A 44 6.15 -2.63 -12.42
N TYR A 45 6.83 -1.56 -11.96
CA TYR A 45 7.09 -0.36 -12.72
C TYR A 45 8.57 0.06 -12.61
N GLY A 46 9.11 0.69 -13.66
CA GLY A 46 10.46 1.22 -13.64
C GLY A 46 11.57 0.15 -13.64
N SER A 47 12.76 0.58 -13.26
CA SER A 47 13.95 -0.25 -13.12
C SER A 47 14.93 0.37 -12.13
N GLY A 48 15.77 -0.44 -11.49
CA GLY A 48 16.73 -0.04 -10.47
C GLY A 48 16.56 -0.82 -9.17
N SER A 49 17.00 -0.26 -8.05
CA SER A 49 16.87 -0.92 -6.74
C SER A 49 15.40 -1.09 -6.36
N PRO A 50 15.02 -2.25 -5.78
CA PRO A 50 13.61 -2.53 -5.55
C PRO A 50 13.01 -1.73 -4.39
N VAL A 51 11.84 -1.14 -4.64
CA VAL A 51 10.95 -0.49 -3.68
C VAL A 51 9.61 -1.23 -3.69
N VAL A 52 9.16 -1.67 -2.53
CA VAL A 52 7.88 -2.37 -2.36
C VAL A 52 6.85 -1.44 -1.75
N LEU A 53 5.64 -1.44 -2.30
CA LEU A 53 4.51 -0.64 -1.82
C LEU A 53 3.40 -1.56 -1.30
N LEU A 54 3.02 -1.39 -0.02
CA LEU A 54 1.91 -2.08 0.65
C LEU A 54 0.83 -1.06 1.03
N HIS A 55 -0.34 -1.16 0.41
CA HIS A 55 -1.46 -0.24 0.60
C HIS A 55 -2.20 -0.48 1.94
N GLY A 56 -3.11 0.44 2.29
CA GLY A 56 -3.99 0.34 3.45
C GLY A 56 -5.14 -0.67 3.26
N GLY A 57 -6.04 -0.74 4.24
CA GLY A 57 -7.13 -1.71 4.26
C GLY A 57 -8.27 -1.42 3.29
N ILE A 58 -9.46 -1.86 3.61
CA ILE A 58 -10.69 -1.97 2.79
C ILE A 58 -10.85 -0.84 1.75
N TYR A 59 -10.60 0.41 2.17
CA TYR A 59 -10.76 1.61 1.32
C TYR A 59 -9.58 1.86 0.38
N SER A 60 -8.55 1.01 0.39
CA SER A 60 -7.31 1.17 -0.37
C SER A 60 -7.04 -0.04 -1.29
N TYR A 61 -6.08 0.10 -2.19
CA TYR A 61 -5.44 -0.91 -3.03
C TYR A 61 -4.25 -0.23 -3.75
N ILE A 62 -3.59 -0.88 -4.72
CA ILE A 62 -2.40 -0.34 -5.39
C ILE A 62 -2.58 1.12 -5.85
N ALA A 63 -3.78 1.52 -6.28
CA ALA A 63 -4.05 2.91 -6.72
C ALA A 63 -3.89 3.97 -5.61
N GLU A 64 -3.70 3.58 -4.35
CA GLU A 64 -3.32 4.50 -3.27
C GLU A 64 -2.04 5.25 -3.61
N TYR A 65 -1.12 4.57 -4.26
CA TYR A 65 0.19 5.07 -4.62
C TYR A 65 0.28 5.70 -6.03
N ARG A 66 -0.86 6.05 -6.66
CA ARG A 66 -0.91 6.62 -8.02
C ARG A 66 -0.07 7.89 -8.21
N ASN A 67 0.14 8.65 -7.14
CA ASN A 67 0.97 9.86 -7.17
C ASN A 67 2.46 9.54 -6.90
N LEU A 68 2.76 8.45 -6.20
CA LEU A 68 4.13 8.09 -5.80
C LEU A 68 4.80 7.15 -6.82
N ILE A 69 4.07 6.21 -7.41
CA ILE A 69 4.61 5.25 -8.40
C ILE A 69 5.33 5.95 -9.55
N PRO A 70 4.77 7.01 -10.20
CA PRO A 70 5.46 7.68 -11.31
C PRO A 70 6.78 8.34 -10.92
N ALA A 71 6.91 8.80 -9.70
CA ALA A 71 8.10 9.44 -9.18
C ALA A 71 9.19 8.39 -8.91
N LEU A 72 8.87 7.38 -8.09
CA LEU A 72 9.79 6.32 -7.72
C LEU A 72 10.25 5.47 -8.91
N SER A 73 9.37 5.20 -9.87
CA SER A 73 9.70 4.36 -11.04
C SER A 73 10.72 4.98 -12.01
N LYS A 74 11.13 6.24 -11.79
CA LYS A 74 12.21 6.86 -12.57
C LYS A 74 13.57 6.23 -12.25
N ASN A 75 13.81 5.86 -10.99
CA ASN A 75 15.10 5.40 -10.49
C ASN A 75 15.02 4.02 -9.80
N HIS A 76 13.84 3.48 -9.58
CA HIS A 76 13.61 2.25 -8.84
C HIS A 76 12.74 1.26 -9.60
N THR A 77 12.92 -0.03 -9.29
CA THR A 77 11.91 -1.05 -9.60
C THR A 77 10.84 -1.01 -8.52
N VAL A 78 9.67 -0.45 -8.83
CA VAL A 78 8.54 -0.35 -7.90
C VAL A 78 7.68 -1.59 -8.01
N ILE A 79 7.56 -2.33 -6.91
CA ILE A 79 6.71 -3.53 -6.77
C ILE A 79 5.53 -3.15 -5.89
N ALA A 80 4.36 -2.92 -6.49
CA ALA A 80 3.13 -2.60 -5.77
C ALA A 80 2.29 -3.87 -5.60
N ILE A 81 2.01 -4.26 -4.36
CA ILE A 81 1.32 -5.52 -4.03
C ILE A 81 -0.09 -5.20 -3.55
N ALA A 82 -1.10 -5.87 -4.11
CA ALA A 82 -2.44 -5.91 -3.57
C ALA A 82 -2.52 -7.03 -2.53
N THR A 83 -2.82 -6.72 -1.28
CA THR A 83 -3.00 -7.73 -0.22
C THR A 83 -4.27 -8.54 -0.44
N ARG A 84 -4.44 -9.66 0.27
CA ARG A 84 -5.61 -10.56 0.15
C ARG A 84 -6.93 -9.80 0.19
N GLY A 85 -7.88 -10.20 -0.63
CA GLY A 85 -9.20 -9.58 -0.74
C GLY A 85 -9.22 -8.19 -1.36
N HIS A 86 -8.06 -7.53 -1.56
CA HIS A 86 -8.00 -6.19 -2.12
C HIS A 86 -7.70 -6.20 -3.62
N GLY A 87 -8.36 -5.29 -4.34
CA GLY A 87 -8.13 -5.12 -5.78
C GLY A 87 -8.33 -6.43 -6.55
N ARG A 88 -7.27 -6.93 -7.18
CA ARG A 88 -7.30 -8.15 -7.99
C ARG A 88 -6.76 -9.40 -7.28
N SER A 89 -6.44 -9.31 -5.99
CA SER A 89 -6.02 -10.46 -5.20
C SER A 89 -7.21 -11.26 -4.68
N GLU A 90 -7.06 -12.59 -4.65
CA GLU A 90 -8.01 -13.49 -4.01
C GLU A 90 -7.99 -13.32 -2.49
N LEU A 91 -9.10 -13.63 -1.84
CA LEU A 91 -9.23 -13.59 -0.38
C LEU A 91 -8.51 -14.80 0.26
N GLY A 92 -8.64 -15.98 -0.37
CA GLY A 92 -8.18 -17.23 0.22
C GLY A 92 -9.11 -17.74 1.33
N HIS A 93 -8.61 -18.65 2.17
CA HIS A 93 -9.40 -19.29 3.22
C HIS A 93 -8.76 -19.21 4.62
N GLN A 94 -7.54 -18.67 4.72
CA GLN A 94 -6.89 -18.48 6.01
C GLN A 94 -7.46 -17.22 6.69
N PRO A 95 -7.64 -17.24 8.04
CA PRO A 95 -8.00 -16.05 8.81
C PRO A 95 -7.02 -14.90 8.52
N LEU A 96 -7.55 -13.71 8.25
CA LEU A 96 -6.73 -12.55 7.93
C LEU A 96 -5.90 -12.13 9.14
N SER A 97 -4.66 -11.74 8.89
CA SER A 97 -3.77 -11.15 9.89
C SER A 97 -2.65 -10.38 9.20
N TYR A 98 -2.08 -9.38 9.87
CA TYR A 98 -0.92 -8.65 9.34
C TYR A 98 0.31 -9.56 9.13
N ARG A 99 0.43 -10.62 9.93
CA ARG A 99 1.45 -11.63 9.72
C ARG A 99 1.24 -12.43 8.44
N LEU A 100 -0.01 -12.80 8.13
CA LEU A 100 -0.34 -13.48 6.87
C LEU A 100 -0.07 -12.57 5.67
N PHE A 101 -0.46 -11.29 5.75
CA PHE A 101 -0.16 -10.31 4.70
C PHE A 101 1.35 -10.11 4.50
N ALA A 102 2.13 -10.12 5.58
CA ALA A 102 3.59 -10.03 5.51
C ALA A 102 4.21 -11.26 4.85
N GLU A 103 3.71 -12.46 5.15
CA GLU A 103 4.20 -13.70 4.53
C GLU A 103 3.86 -13.75 3.04
N ASP A 104 2.65 -13.37 2.65
CA ASP A 104 2.28 -13.24 1.23
C ASP A 104 3.18 -12.24 0.50
N ALA A 105 3.40 -11.07 1.09
CA ALA A 105 4.29 -10.06 0.53
C ALA A 105 5.73 -10.58 0.42
N TYR A 106 6.23 -11.28 1.44
CA TYR A 106 7.55 -11.92 1.41
C TYR A 106 7.69 -12.86 0.21
N GLN A 107 6.71 -13.74 0.01
CA GLN A 107 6.72 -14.71 -1.09
C GLN A 107 6.69 -14.01 -2.47
N VAL A 108 5.83 -12.99 -2.64
CA VAL A 108 5.77 -12.18 -3.87
C VAL A 108 7.13 -11.50 -4.13
N ILE A 109 7.69 -10.84 -3.12
CA ILE A 109 8.98 -10.15 -3.26
C ILE A 109 10.08 -11.12 -3.66
N ARG A 110 10.18 -12.28 -2.98
CA ARG A 110 11.20 -13.31 -3.27
C ARG A 110 11.03 -13.99 -4.62
N HIS A 111 9.81 -14.03 -5.14
CA HIS A 111 9.56 -14.43 -6.52
C HIS A 111 10.13 -13.44 -7.55
N LEU A 112 10.02 -12.15 -7.27
CA LEU A 112 10.39 -11.07 -8.19
C LEU A 112 11.88 -10.65 -8.08
N THR A 113 12.46 -10.71 -6.88
CA THR A 113 13.84 -10.28 -6.64
C THR A 113 14.54 -11.10 -5.55
N LYS A 114 15.87 -11.20 -5.66
CA LYS A 114 16.74 -11.73 -4.59
C LYS A 114 17.36 -10.62 -3.74
N ASP A 115 17.25 -9.37 -4.18
CA ASP A 115 17.81 -8.22 -3.50
C ASP A 115 17.03 -7.88 -2.23
N SER A 116 17.65 -7.11 -1.34
CA SER A 116 16.95 -6.44 -0.25
C SER A 116 16.17 -5.24 -0.80
N VAL A 117 15.05 -4.94 -0.17
CA VAL A 117 14.10 -3.93 -0.65
C VAL A 117 13.97 -2.75 0.31
N ILE A 118 13.60 -1.59 -0.21
CA ILE A 118 12.97 -0.53 0.55
C ILE A 118 11.48 -0.86 0.62
N LEU A 119 10.89 -0.78 1.82
CA LEU A 119 9.49 -1.10 2.03
C LEU A 119 8.73 0.17 2.45
N ILE A 120 7.69 0.51 1.73
CA ILE A 120 6.79 1.63 2.04
C ILE A 120 5.40 1.05 2.27
N GLY A 121 4.89 1.20 3.49
CA GLY A 121 3.57 0.71 3.88
C GLY A 121 2.67 1.83 4.38
N PHE A 122 1.42 1.85 3.93
CA PHE A 122 0.40 2.78 4.40
C PHE A 122 -0.68 2.08 5.20
N SER A 123 -1.03 2.57 6.40
CA SER A 123 -2.08 2.02 7.26
C SER A 123 -1.82 0.52 7.52
N ASP A 124 -2.74 -0.39 7.16
CA ASP A 124 -2.54 -1.84 7.23
C ASP A 124 -1.25 -2.30 6.53
N GLY A 125 -0.84 -1.60 5.46
CA GLY A 125 0.45 -1.84 4.81
C GLY A 125 1.63 -1.46 5.70
N GLY A 126 1.49 -0.46 6.58
CA GLY A 126 2.46 -0.10 7.62
C GLY A 126 2.57 -1.18 8.69
N ASP A 127 1.43 -1.69 9.17
CA ASP A 127 1.35 -2.77 10.15
C ASP A 127 1.93 -4.08 9.59
N THR A 128 1.60 -4.40 8.34
CA THR A 128 2.22 -5.49 7.57
C THR A 128 3.73 -5.29 7.44
N GLY A 129 4.15 -4.06 7.20
CA GLY A 129 5.56 -3.67 7.06
C GLY A 129 6.38 -3.91 8.33
N TYR A 130 5.79 -3.68 9.51
CA TYR A 130 6.45 -4.00 10.78
C TYR A 130 6.74 -5.49 10.93
N TYR A 131 5.77 -6.36 10.57
CA TYR A 131 6.01 -7.81 10.56
C TYR A 131 7.11 -8.20 9.58
N LEU A 132 7.02 -7.69 8.35
CA LEU A 132 7.99 -8.03 7.31
C LEU A 132 9.41 -7.60 7.68
N ALA A 133 9.60 -6.40 8.24
CA ALA A 133 10.89 -5.89 8.65
C ALA A 133 11.47 -6.62 9.88
N ALA A 134 10.62 -7.04 10.82
CA ALA A 134 11.04 -7.75 12.02
C ALA A 134 11.36 -9.23 11.75
N ASP A 135 10.52 -9.91 10.94
CA ASP A 135 10.63 -11.36 10.69
C ASP A 135 11.64 -11.66 9.56
N HIS A 136 11.87 -10.70 8.65
CA HIS A 136 12.79 -10.84 7.52
C HIS A 136 13.83 -9.71 7.46
N PRO A 137 14.69 -9.53 8.49
CA PRO A 137 15.62 -8.39 8.58
C PRO A 137 16.64 -8.33 7.45
N GLN A 138 16.90 -9.46 6.75
CA GLN A 138 17.77 -9.49 5.56
C GLN A 138 17.05 -9.08 4.28
N LEU A 139 15.71 -9.04 4.29
CA LEU A 139 14.91 -8.59 3.16
C LEU A 139 14.74 -7.07 3.15
N VAL A 140 14.37 -6.49 4.30
CA VAL A 140 14.02 -5.08 4.39
C VAL A 140 15.24 -4.27 4.80
N LYS A 141 15.81 -3.52 3.85
CA LYS A 141 16.97 -2.63 4.11
C LYS A 141 16.57 -1.26 4.66
N LYS A 142 15.31 -0.83 4.43
CA LYS A 142 14.72 0.40 4.95
C LYS A 142 13.20 0.26 4.99
N LEU A 143 12.56 0.81 6.02
CA LEU A 143 11.11 0.82 6.20
C LEU A 143 10.60 2.27 6.27
N VAL A 144 9.55 2.58 5.51
CA VAL A 144 8.72 3.78 5.66
C VAL A 144 7.32 3.31 6.03
N ALA A 145 6.91 3.53 7.28
CA ALA A 145 5.58 3.17 7.77
C ALA A 145 4.73 4.43 7.95
N ILE A 146 3.66 4.53 7.19
CA ILE A 146 2.78 5.69 7.11
C ILE A 146 1.44 5.32 7.76
N GLY A 147 1.09 5.91 8.90
CA GLY A 147 -0.17 5.66 9.58
C GLY A 147 -0.32 4.25 10.15
N GLY A 148 0.77 3.46 10.26
CA GLY A 148 0.76 2.16 10.94
C GLY A 148 0.71 2.34 12.46
N ASN A 149 -0.01 1.46 13.17
CA ASN A 149 -0.25 1.58 14.60
C ASN A 149 -0.10 0.23 15.34
N LEU A 150 -0.30 0.20 16.67
CA LEU A 150 -0.05 -1.02 17.46
C LEU A 150 -1.31 -1.86 17.70
N GLY A 151 -2.50 -1.29 17.54
CA GLY A 151 -3.73 -2.02 17.77
C GLY A 151 -4.99 -1.18 17.93
N TYR A 152 -6.12 -1.86 17.98
CA TYR A 152 -7.45 -1.23 18.15
C TYR A 152 -7.55 -0.30 19.37
N THR A 153 -6.80 -0.58 20.43
CA THR A 153 -6.81 0.24 21.65
C THR A 153 -6.19 1.62 21.45
N ASP A 154 -5.47 1.84 20.36
CA ASP A 154 -4.85 3.12 20.04
C ASP A 154 -5.84 4.12 19.44
N PHE A 155 -6.94 3.63 18.87
CA PHE A 155 -8.01 4.48 18.32
C PHE A 155 -8.91 5.06 19.41
N SER A 156 -9.51 6.23 19.14
CA SER A 156 -10.44 6.91 20.04
C SER A 156 -11.61 7.53 19.29
N GLY A 157 -12.61 7.98 20.02
CA GLY A 157 -13.73 8.77 19.50
C GLY A 157 -14.47 8.10 18.32
N GLU A 158 -14.67 8.86 17.25
CA GLU A 158 -15.47 8.43 16.09
C GLU A 158 -14.74 7.36 15.25
N ASP A 159 -13.42 7.39 15.17
CA ASP A 159 -12.66 6.38 14.42
C ASP A 159 -12.87 5.00 15.02
N LYS A 160 -12.78 4.89 16.35
CA LYS A 160 -13.08 3.65 17.07
C LYS A 160 -14.53 3.20 16.85
N ALA A 161 -15.48 4.13 16.98
CA ALA A 161 -16.89 3.84 16.77
C ALA A 161 -17.19 3.41 15.31
N SER A 162 -16.44 3.92 14.34
CA SER A 162 -16.53 3.50 12.93
C SER A 162 -16.05 2.06 12.72
N ILE A 163 -14.93 1.68 13.34
CA ILE A 163 -14.45 0.29 13.34
C ILE A 163 -15.47 -0.65 13.98
N ASP A 164 -16.11 -0.22 15.10
CA ASP A 164 -17.09 -1.05 15.80
C ASP A 164 -18.35 -1.33 14.98
N ARG A 165 -18.76 -0.37 14.13
CA ARG A 165 -19.96 -0.49 13.27
C ARG A 165 -19.67 -1.16 11.93
N LEU A 166 -18.40 -1.31 11.55
CA LEU A 166 -18.01 -1.79 10.23
C LEU A 166 -18.48 -3.22 9.99
N SER A 167 -19.19 -3.44 8.89
CA SER A 167 -19.59 -4.75 8.38
C SER A 167 -19.82 -4.70 6.88
N GLY A 168 -19.73 -5.85 6.19
CA GLY A 168 -20.02 -5.98 4.77
C GLY A 168 -21.44 -5.53 4.44
N ALA A 169 -22.43 -5.95 5.23
CA ALA A 169 -23.84 -5.59 5.05
C ALA A 169 -24.09 -4.07 5.17
N ASP A 170 -23.39 -3.39 6.09
CA ASP A 170 -23.52 -1.93 6.25
C ASP A 170 -22.89 -1.20 5.06
N MET A 171 -21.74 -1.64 4.57
CA MET A 171 -21.10 -1.06 3.38
C MET A 171 -21.96 -1.27 2.14
N GLU A 172 -22.51 -2.46 1.91
CA GLU A 172 -23.44 -2.76 0.82
C GLU A 172 -24.65 -1.80 0.82
N LYS A 173 -25.16 -1.48 1.99
CA LYS A 173 -26.32 -0.60 2.15
C LYS A 173 -25.97 0.88 1.95
N ASN A 174 -24.84 1.32 2.52
CA ASN A 174 -24.55 2.74 2.69
C ASN A 174 -23.53 3.28 1.70
N GLU A 175 -22.68 2.41 1.08
CA GLU A 175 -21.55 2.78 0.21
C GLU A 175 -21.61 2.08 -1.16
N GLN A 176 -22.80 1.93 -1.73
CA GLN A 176 -23.06 1.14 -2.96
C GLN A 176 -22.11 1.46 -4.12
N GLY A 177 -21.78 2.73 -4.33
CA GLY A 177 -20.88 3.17 -5.40
C GLY A 177 -19.44 2.67 -5.19
N PHE A 178 -18.95 2.75 -3.94
CA PHE A 178 -17.66 2.22 -3.54
C PHE A 178 -17.63 0.69 -3.67
N VAL A 179 -18.62 0.01 -3.10
CA VAL A 179 -18.73 -1.45 -3.15
C VAL A 179 -18.76 -1.97 -4.59
N SER A 180 -19.58 -1.37 -5.47
CA SER A 180 -19.63 -1.74 -6.88
C SER A 180 -18.27 -1.60 -7.56
N ALA A 181 -17.53 -0.51 -7.30
CA ALA A 181 -16.22 -0.29 -7.86
C ALA A 181 -15.18 -1.31 -7.34
N ARG A 182 -15.28 -1.73 -6.07
CA ARG A 182 -14.42 -2.77 -5.49
C ARG A 182 -14.72 -4.15 -6.05
N LYS A 183 -15.98 -4.55 -6.06
CA LYS A 183 -16.43 -5.82 -6.63
C LYS A 183 -16.02 -5.98 -8.11
N ALA A 184 -15.99 -4.90 -8.88
CA ALA A 184 -15.55 -4.93 -10.27
C ALA A 184 -14.05 -5.28 -10.45
N LEU A 185 -13.22 -5.11 -9.41
CA LEU A 185 -11.81 -5.49 -9.42
C LEU A 185 -11.58 -6.89 -8.85
N MET A 186 -12.41 -7.32 -7.90
CA MET A 186 -12.21 -8.57 -7.16
C MET A 186 -12.37 -9.80 -8.05
N PRO A 187 -11.49 -10.81 -7.93
CA PRO A 187 -11.69 -12.12 -8.55
C PRO A 187 -12.91 -12.87 -7.99
N GLU A 188 -13.27 -12.59 -6.73
CA GLU A 188 -14.33 -13.24 -5.95
C GLU A 188 -15.36 -12.22 -5.44
N PRO A 189 -16.09 -11.50 -6.32
CA PRO A 189 -16.94 -10.37 -5.91
C PRO A 189 -18.10 -10.77 -4.98
N ALA A 190 -18.52 -12.03 -5.00
CA ALA A 190 -19.56 -12.56 -4.11
C ALA A 190 -19.07 -12.68 -2.64
N ARG A 191 -17.75 -12.65 -2.40
CA ARG A 191 -17.14 -12.73 -1.07
C ARG A 191 -16.80 -11.34 -0.50
N PHE A 192 -17.33 -10.27 -1.07
CA PHE A 192 -17.01 -8.92 -0.60
C PHE A 192 -17.44 -8.70 0.87
N ASP A 193 -18.63 -9.16 1.25
CA ASP A 193 -19.12 -9.01 2.63
C ASP A 193 -18.24 -9.80 3.61
N GLU A 194 -17.89 -11.04 3.27
CA GLU A 194 -16.94 -11.86 4.03
C GLU A 194 -15.59 -11.15 4.20
N PHE A 195 -15.05 -10.59 3.11
CA PHE A 195 -13.80 -9.84 3.16
C PHE A 195 -13.88 -8.63 4.11
N VAL A 196 -14.97 -7.85 4.06
CA VAL A 196 -15.14 -6.69 4.94
C VAL A 196 -15.29 -7.13 6.40
N ASP A 197 -16.06 -8.18 6.65
CA ASP A 197 -16.28 -8.71 8.01
C ASP A 197 -14.97 -9.25 8.60
N ASP A 198 -14.16 -10.00 7.84
CA ASP A 198 -12.83 -10.49 8.24
C ASP A 198 -11.86 -9.34 8.54
N MET A 199 -11.86 -8.29 7.70
CA MET A 199 -11.05 -7.09 7.94
C MET A 199 -11.51 -6.32 9.17
N ALA A 200 -12.83 -6.24 9.40
CA ALA A 200 -13.38 -5.60 10.60
C ALA A 200 -13.02 -6.37 11.86
N GLU A 201 -12.97 -7.72 11.79
CA GLU A 201 -12.50 -8.55 12.90
C GLU A 201 -11.01 -8.29 13.18
N LEU A 202 -10.17 -8.29 12.14
CA LEU A 202 -8.75 -7.94 12.25
C LEU A 202 -8.56 -6.55 12.87
N TRP A 203 -9.32 -5.54 12.44
CA TRP A 203 -9.22 -4.17 12.99
C TRP A 203 -9.73 -4.04 14.44
N ARG A 204 -10.46 -5.01 14.96
CA ARG A 204 -10.89 -5.07 16.38
C ARG A 204 -9.90 -5.80 17.27
N GLU A 205 -8.80 -6.35 16.72
CA GLU A 205 -7.76 -6.97 17.53
C GLU A 205 -7.09 -5.93 18.44
N LYS A 206 -6.94 -6.28 19.72
CA LYS A 206 -6.33 -5.37 20.72
C LYS A 206 -4.91 -4.96 20.36
N THR A 207 -4.18 -5.86 19.71
CA THR A 207 -2.78 -5.66 19.37
C THR A 207 -2.53 -6.18 17.96
N TYR A 208 -2.27 -5.27 17.03
CA TYR A 208 -1.88 -5.61 15.66
C TYR A 208 -0.43 -6.07 15.61
N VAL A 209 0.47 -5.30 16.24
CA VAL A 209 1.90 -5.59 16.31
C VAL A 209 2.39 -5.37 17.73
N SER A 210 3.11 -6.33 18.30
CA SER A 210 3.64 -6.19 19.66
C SER A 210 4.82 -5.21 19.72
N LYS A 211 5.01 -4.58 20.86
CA LYS A 211 6.14 -3.67 21.11
C LYS A 211 7.50 -4.37 20.93
N ASP A 212 7.59 -5.63 21.32
CA ASP A 212 8.81 -6.43 21.14
C ASP A 212 9.10 -6.67 19.65
N LYS A 213 8.06 -6.85 18.83
CA LYS A 213 8.19 -6.98 17.39
C LYS A 213 8.75 -5.69 16.76
N ILE A 214 8.23 -4.52 17.15
CA ILE A 214 8.76 -3.22 16.70
C ILE A 214 10.23 -3.04 17.13
N ALA A 215 10.56 -3.37 18.39
CA ALA A 215 11.92 -3.25 18.91
C ALA A 215 12.92 -4.20 18.22
N ALA A 216 12.44 -5.28 17.61
CA ALA A 216 13.27 -6.22 16.85
C ALA A 216 13.63 -5.73 15.44
N ILE A 217 13.02 -4.65 14.93
CA ILE A 217 13.32 -4.08 13.62
C ILE A 217 14.73 -3.50 13.60
N GLN A 218 15.57 -3.95 12.68
CA GLN A 218 17.00 -3.60 12.60
C GLN A 218 17.33 -2.53 11.56
N CYS A 219 16.49 -2.41 10.53
CA CYS A 219 16.70 -1.46 9.44
C CYS A 219 16.38 -0.02 9.87
N PRO A 220 16.97 1.01 9.22
CA PRO A 220 16.48 2.39 9.32
C PRO A 220 14.98 2.44 9.00
N SER A 221 14.23 3.17 9.84
CA SER A 221 12.76 3.18 9.74
C SER A 221 12.23 4.60 9.94
N LEU A 222 11.47 5.11 8.99
CA LEU A 222 10.76 6.36 9.04
C LEU A 222 9.28 6.11 9.36
N ILE A 223 8.80 6.67 10.46
CA ILE A 223 7.38 6.67 10.84
C ILE A 223 6.78 8.00 10.39
N ILE A 224 5.68 7.94 9.65
CA ILE A 224 4.95 9.13 9.18
C ILE A 224 3.50 9.04 9.64
N ALA A 225 2.96 10.14 10.16
CA ALA A 225 1.54 10.23 10.52
C ALA A 225 0.99 11.64 10.28
N GLY A 226 -0.32 11.75 10.08
CA GLY A 226 -1.02 13.02 10.11
C GLY A 226 -1.13 13.56 11.53
N GLN A 227 -1.09 14.88 11.70
CA GLN A 227 -1.31 15.54 12.99
C GLN A 227 -2.68 15.22 13.58
N ASN A 228 -3.69 15.03 12.72
CA ASN A 228 -5.08 14.79 13.07
C ASN A 228 -5.49 13.34 12.69
N ASP A 229 -4.56 12.40 12.80
CA ASP A 229 -4.83 10.98 12.54
C ASP A 229 -5.81 10.41 13.60
N GLY A 230 -6.53 9.34 13.27
CA GLY A 230 -7.42 8.62 14.19
C GLY A 230 -6.70 8.02 15.40
N CYS A 231 -5.40 7.73 15.27
CA CYS A 231 -4.53 7.40 16.40
C CYS A 231 -3.83 8.67 16.90
N PRO A 232 -3.78 8.90 18.23
CA PRO A 232 -3.04 10.03 18.80
C PRO A 232 -1.55 10.03 18.41
N VAL A 233 -0.97 11.22 18.22
CA VAL A 233 0.45 11.41 17.84
C VAL A 233 1.38 10.70 18.82
N GLU A 234 1.01 10.61 20.10
CA GLU A 234 1.75 9.92 21.16
C GLU A 234 2.01 8.44 20.85
N GLN A 235 1.10 7.78 20.11
CA GLN A 235 1.29 6.39 19.68
C GLN A 235 2.41 6.27 18.65
N TYR A 236 2.45 7.17 17.68
CA TYR A 236 3.53 7.22 16.69
C TYR A 236 4.88 7.56 17.34
N VAL A 237 4.89 8.44 18.33
CA VAL A 237 6.07 8.72 19.17
C VAL A 237 6.49 7.47 19.95
N ALA A 238 5.54 6.69 20.47
CA ALA A 238 5.84 5.44 21.16
C ALA A 238 6.48 4.41 20.22
N ILE A 239 5.93 4.23 19.01
CA ILE A 239 6.51 3.36 17.97
C ILE A 239 7.93 3.80 17.62
N TYR A 240 8.11 5.09 17.31
CA TYR A 240 9.42 5.68 17.01
C TYR A 240 10.47 5.37 18.09
N ARG A 241 10.10 5.49 19.38
CA ARG A 241 11.00 5.25 20.51
C ARG A 241 11.40 3.79 20.71
N LEU A 242 10.62 2.84 20.18
CA LEU A 242 10.95 1.41 20.21
C LEU A 242 11.96 1.03 19.12
N LEU A 243 12.02 1.78 18.03
CA LEU A 243 12.88 1.51 16.88
C LEU A 243 14.34 1.84 17.20
N GLN A 244 15.27 0.94 16.83
CA GLN A 244 16.70 1.15 17.03
C GLN A 244 17.27 2.28 16.16
N LYS A 245 16.72 2.47 14.96
CA LYS A 245 17.12 3.47 13.96
C LYS A 245 15.89 4.19 13.42
N GLY A 246 15.09 4.73 14.34
CA GLY A 246 13.84 5.39 14.03
C GLY A 246 14.02 6.85 13.62
N GLN A 247 13.15 7.29 12.70
CA GLN A 247 12.88 8.69 12.39
C GLN A 247 11.36 8.91 12.47
N LEU A 248 10.93 10.15 12.71
CA LEU A 248 9.52 10.48 12.88
C LEU A 248 9.18 11.76 12.12
N ALA A 249 8.14 11.73 11.29
CA ALA A 249 7.57 12.89 10.62
C ALA A 249 6.07 12.98 10.94
N ILE A 250 5.65 14.07 11.58
CA ILE A 250 4.22 14.38 11.79
C ILE A 250 3.83 15.47 10.80
N ILE A 251 2.83 15.18 9.96
CA ILE A 251 2.41 16.04 8.86
C ILE A 251 1.34 17.03 9.35
N PRO A 252 1.67 18.34 9.42
CA PRO A 252 0.75 19.34 9.95
C PRO A 252 -0.54 19.45 9.14
N GLY A 253 -1.67 19.53 9.84
CA GLY A 253 -2.99 19.74 9.26
C GLY A 253 -3.49 18.59 8.36
N SER A 254 -2.86 17.41 8.40
CA SER A 254 -3.36 16.21 7.73
C SER A 254 -3.96 15.24 8.73
N ASP A 255 -4.93 14.47 8.26
CA ASP A 255 -5.50 13.30 8.91
C ASP A 255 -4.74 12.02 8.49
N HIS A 256 -5.36 10.86 8.67
CA HIS A 256 -4.82 9.55 8.26
C HIS A 256 -4.44 9.48 6.77
N LEU A 257 -5.15 10.21 5.90
CA LEU A 257 -5.01 10.13 4.44
C LEU A 257 -3.88 11.04 3.91
N VAL A 258 -2.72 11.06 4.57
CA VAL A 258 -1.58 11.94 4.23
C VAL A 258 -1.13 11.84 2.77
N LEU A 259 -1.15 10.62 2.19
CA LEU A 259 -0.80 10.37 0.79
C LEU A 259 -1.77 11.05 -0.20
N ARG A 260 -3.03 11.22 0.19
CA ARG A 260 -4.07 11.87 -0.62
C ARG A 260 -4.10 13.38 -0.39
N ASN A 261 -3.93 13.79 0.87
CA ASN A 261 -4.09 15.19 1.28
C ASN A 261 -2.85 16.04 1.00
N LYS A 262 -1.66 15.43 1.06
CA LYS A 262 -0.36 16.11 0.89
C LYS A 262 0.57 15.36 -0.08
N PRO A 263 0.11 15.00 -1.31
CA PRO A 263 0.84 14.06 -2.17
C PRO A 263 2.24 14.54 -2.54
N LEU A 264 2.45 15.84 -2.82
CA LEU A 264 3.76 16.37 -3.18
C LEU A 264 4.73 16.40 -1.98
N LEU A 265 4.24 16.79 -0.80
CA LEU A 265 5.04 16.76 0.43
C LEU A 265 5.43 15.32 0.80
N MET A 266 4.49 14.38 0.67
CA MET A 266 4.76 12.97 0.93
C MET A 266 5.76 12.38 -0.06
N GLN A 267 5.66 12.74 -1.33
CA GLN A 267 6.66 12.36 -2.33
C GLN A 267 8.05 12.89 -1.96
N GLU A 268 8.17 14.18 -1.64
CA GLU A 268 9.45 14.82 -1.26
C GLU A 268 10.07 14.13 -0.04
N ILE A 269 9.31 13.95 1.05
CA ILE A 269 9.80 13.29 2.27
C ILE A 269 10.27 11.86 2.00
N ILE A 270 9.51 11.12 1.18
CA ILE A 270 9.83 9.71 0.90
C ILE A 270 11.06 9.61 -0.01
N GLU A 271 11.13 10.40 -1.09
CA GLU A 271 12.29 10.41 -2.00
C GLU A 271 13.56 10.82 -1.24
N ASP A 272 13.50 11.86 -0.41
CA ASP A 272 14.62 12.32 0.43
C ASP A 272 15.11 11.21 1.38
N ASP A 273 14.20 10.54 2.08
CA ASP A 273 14.54 9.46 2.99
C ASP A 273 15.15 8.25 2.26
N ILE A 274 14.60 7.82 1.12
CA ILE A 274 15.04 6.59 0.45
C ILE A 274 16.32 6.77 -0.38
N ASP A 275 16.56 7.97 -0.92
CA ASP A 275 17.72 8.30 -1.76
C ASP A 275 18.92 8.82 -0.94
N GLY A 276 18.70 9.15 0.35
CA GLY A 276 19.77 9.48 1.29
C GLY A 276 20.31 10.89 1.14
N HIS A 277 19.45 11.85 0.86
CA HIS A 277 19.78 13.28 0.81
C HIS A 277 19.69 13.95 2.18
#